data_70e4f0408a903494b6075206caea4f12
#
_entry.id   70e4f0408a903494b6075206caea4f12
#
_cell.length_a   1.000
_cell.length_b   1.000
_cell.length_c   1.000
_cell.angle_alpha   90.00
_cell.angle_beta   90.00
_cell.angle_gamma   90.00
#
_symmetry.space_group_name_H-M   'P 1'
#
loop_
_entity.id
_entity.type
_entity.pdbx_description
1 polymer ?
#
loop_
_entity_poly.entity_id
_entity_poly.type
_entity_poly.pdbx_seq_one_letter_code
_entity_poly.pdbx_strand_id
1 'polypeptide(L)'
;MTRINYKDLEFITFINGKIIPLFVNVKTNTMSQVVMRCPLCGDSKKSRTKARGVYYKRTASYYCFNCATNMSGLHLLSHLSSEPIKDILEEFKIRRVEEFISKNNSSSQSSSSSWSDFDIMFGQEDIQTEDNKDGPLSPAAVPELFDLTKPELDYLAERKITSLPFFNSLHLKRILGQENDTPFIFIPWLVDGKLRDFQIHNYKKVPGYVKYQFNSGGNKPVYGLDRIDPAFKYIICFEGVFDSLFIKNGVALGGTALKDHQEKMIEDRFPSHRIVLAFDADQAGIAATKKYIKRDLTKYLYFLPNLRGAKDINKFVIDHPKNIDPRIICQDEKFVLMNLHTGIEALAILS
;
A
#
# COMPACT_ATOMS: atom_id res chain seq x y z
N MET A 1 23.16 -8.57 -26.99
CA MET A 1 22.76 -9.45 -25.86
C MET A 1 22.06 -8.57 -24.82
N THR A 2 20.75 -8.66 -24.70
CA THR A 2 19.97 -7.86 -23.75
C THR A 2 20.35 -8.29 -22.33
N ARG A 3 20.84 -7.35 -21.53
CA ARG A 3 21.27 -7.60 -20.15
C ARG A 3 20.02 -7.88 -19.30
N ILE A 4 19.97 -9.03 -18.62
CA ILE A 4 18.84 -9.37 -17.74
C ILE A 4 18.89 -8.45 -16.53
N ASN A 5 17.82 -7.70 -16.31
CA ASN A 5 17.66 -6.90 -15.09
C ASN A 5 17.02 -7.78 -14.00
N TYR A 6 17.79 -8.16 -13.00
CA TYR A 6 17.34 -9.01 -11.88
C TYR A 6 16.30 -8.34 -10.95
N LYS A 7 16.02 -7.05 -11.15
CA LYS A 7 14.98 -6.29 -10.45
C LYS A 7 13.71 -6.14 -11.29
N ASP A 8 13.71 -6.66 -12.50
CA ASP A 8 12.57 -6.65 -13.41
C ASP A 8 11.44 -7.51 -12.83
N LEU A 9 10.22 -6.97 -12.86
CA LEU A 9 9.03 -7.66 -12.34
C LEU A 9 8.77 -8.98 -13.07
N GLU A 10 9.00 -9.03 -14.40
CA GLU A 10 8.86 -10.26 -15.18
C GLU A 10 9.84 -11.33 -14.69
N PHE A 11 11.09 -10.94 -14.44
CA PHE A 11 12.09 -11.85 -13.91
C PHE A 11 11.75 -12.31 -12.50
N ILE A 12 11.32 -11.40 -11.62
CA ILE A 12 10.87 -11.71 -10.25
C ILE A 12 9.69 -12.67 -10.28
N THR A 13 8.71 -12.43 -11.15
CA THR A 13 7.53 -13.28 -11.33
C THR A 13 7.90 -14.68 -11.82
N PHE A 14 8.80 -14.76 -12.80
CA PHE A 14 9.34 -16.02 -13.30
C PHE A 14 10.05 -16.82 -12.19
N ILE A 15 10.94 -16.18 -11.42
CA ILE A 15 11.62 -16.82 -10.30
C ILE A 15 10.61 -17.27 -9.23
N ASN A 16 9.64 -16.43 -8.87
CA ASN A 16 8.60 -16.79 -7.90
C ASN A 16 7.79 -18.01 -8.35
N GLY A 17 7.40 -18.06 -9.62
CA GLY A 17 6.66 -19.18 -10.18
C GLY A 17 7.40 -20.51 -10.08
N LYS A 18 8.71 -20.49 -10.24
CA LYS A 18 9.55 -21.71 -10.15
C LYS A 18 9.93 -22.09 -8.70
N ILE A 19 10.22 -21.11 -7.84
CA ILE A 19 10.81 -21.37 -6.53
C ILE A 19 9.76 -21.69 -5.45
N ILE A 20 8.61 -21.02 -5.46
CA ILE A 20 7.59 -21.17 -4.42
C ILE A 20 7.08 -22.63 -4.31
N PRO A 21 6.84 -23.35 -5.42
CA PRO A 21 6.45 -24.76 -5.36
C PRO A 21 7.51 -25.68 -4.75
N LEU A 22 8.78 -25.26 -4.74
CA LEU A 22 9.89 -26.05 -4.17
C LEU A 22 10.04 -25.89 -2.66
N PHE A 23 9.34 -24.94 -2.05
CA PHE A 23 9.45 -24.71 -0.63
C PHE A 23 8.75 -25.81 0.18
N VAL A 24 9.49 -26.42 1.08
CA VAL A 24 8.99 -27.42 2.03
C VAL A 24 8.96 -26.84 3.45
N ASN A 25 8.12 -27.40 4.32
CA ASN A 25 7.98 -26.93 5.70
C ASN A 25 7.64 -25.43 5.82
N VAL A 26 6.73 -24.98 4.96
CA VAL A 26 6.22 -23.61 4.97
C VAL A 26 5.33 -23.41 6.19
N LYS A 27 5.60 -22.36 6.96
CA LYS A 27 4.81 -21.95 8.12
C LYS A 27 3.75 -20.92 7.75
N THR A 28 4.11 -19.96 6.91
CA THR A 28 3.18 -18.96 6.37
C THR A 28 3.56 -18.62 4.93
N ASN A 29 2.55 -18.45 4.09
CA ASN A 29 2.68 -18.00 2.72
C ASN A 29 1.73 -16.82 2.53
N THR A 30 2.27 -15.61 2.41
CA THR A 30 1.53 -14.37 2.22
C THR A 30 1.80 -13.81 0.82
N MET A 31 1.10 -12.75 0.43
CA MET A 31 1.36 -12.07 -0.85
C MET A 31 2.79 -11.52 -0.94
N SER A 32 3.40 -11.11 0.19
CA SER A 32 4.73 -10.48 0.20
C SER A 32 5.88 -11.43 0.50
N GLN A 33 5.62 -12.52 1.25
CA GLN A 33 6.69 -13.38 1.73
C GLN A 33 6.23 -14.81 2.03
N VAL A 34 7.18 -15.72 1.99
CA VAL A 34 7.03 -17.10 2.48
C VAL A 34 7.94 -17.27 3.67
N VAL A 35 7.39 -17.68 4.82
CA VAL A 35 8.16 -18.04 6.01
C VAL A 35 8.23 -19.55 6.08
N MET A 36 9.43 -20.10 6.11
CA MET A 36 9.66 -21.52 6.04
C MET A 36 10.82 -21.95 6.93
N ARG A 37 10.92 -23.21 7.15
CA ARG A 37 12.15 -23.79 7.72
C ARG A 37 13.28 -23.60 6.73
N CYS A 38 14.43 -23.11 7.21
CA CYS A 38 15.55 -22.79 6.32
C CYS A 38 16.01 -24.05 5.57
N PRO A 39 16.00 -24.06 4.23
CA PRO A 39 16.44 -25.21 3.46
C PRO A 39 17.96 -25.45 3.55
N LEU A 40 18.73 -24.43 3.97
CA LEU A 40 20.19 -24.51 4.04
C LEU A 40 20.71 -25.00 5.38
N CYS A 41 20.20 -24.47 6.50
CA CYS A 41 20.68 -24.84 7.83
C CYS A 41 19.69 -25.71 8.64
N GLY A 42 18.48 -25.93 8.13
CA GLY A 42 17.45 -26.71 8.80
C GLY A 42 16.92 -26.07 10.09
N ASP A 43 17.22 -24.78 10.35
CA ASP A 43 16.87 -24.07 11.59
C ASP A 43 17.39 -24.74 12.86
N SER A 44 16.53 -24.97 13.84
CA SER A 44 16.90 -25.52 15.13
C SER A 44 16.85 -27.06 15.15
N LYS A 45 17.94 -27.70 15.57
CA LYS A 45 17.97 -29.16 15.82
C LYS A 45 17.03 -29.60 16.97
N LYS A 46 16.73 -28.64 17.91
CA LYS A 46 15.92 -28.89 19.11
C LYS A 46 14.40 -28.66 18.89
N SER A 47 13.99 -28.00 17.81
CA SER A 47 12.57 -27.68 17.57
C SER A 47 12.23 -27.84 16.10
N ARG A 48 11.28 -28.74 15.81
CA ARG A 48 10.79 -28.98 14.43
C ARG A 48 9.82 -27.91 13.94
N THR A 49 9.30 -27.08 14.85
CA THR A 49 8.28 -26.04 14.52
C THR A 49 8.88 -24.65 14.24
N LYS A 50 10.17 -24.45 14.50
CA LYS A 50 10.83 -23.17 14.23
C LYS A 50 11.05 -22.99 12.73
N ALA A 51 10.61 -21.85 12.20
CA ALA A 51 10.80 -21.44 10.81
C ALA A 51 11.38 -20.02 10.80
N ARG A 52 12.63 -19.86 10.38
CA ARG A 52 13.39 -18.60 10.40
C ARG A 52 13.91 -18.20 9.04
N GLY A 53 13.66 -19.00 8.01
CA GLY A 53 13.88 -18.63 6.62
C GLY A 53 12.72 -17.78 6.12
N VAL A 54 13.01 -16.64 5.49
CA VAL A 54 12.01 -15.74 4.89
C VAL A 54 12.40 -15.49 3.45
N TYR A 55 11.49 -15.81 2.54
CA TYR A 55 11.60 -15.50 1.13
C TYR A 55 10.68 -14.31 0.81
N TYR A 56 11.24 -13.23 0.31
CA TYR A 56 10.54 -12.01 -0.06
C TYR A 56 10.17 -12.05 -1.54
N LYS A 57 8.88 -12.25 -1.85
CA LYS A 57 8.37 -12.43 -3.21
C LYS A 57 8.60 -11.22 -4.12
N ARG A 58 8.58 -10.01 -3.57
CA ARG A 58 8.75 -8.76 -4.33
C ARG A 58 10.15 -8.53 -4.89
N THR A 59 11.13 -8.98 -4.17
CA THR A 59 12.55 -8.79 -4.52
C THR A 59 13.18 -10.09 -4.98
N ALA A 60 12.41 -11.20 -4.97
CA ALA A 60 12.93 -12.54 -5.15
C ALA A 60 14.22 -12.72 -4.34
N SER A 61 14.18 -12.43 -3.04
CA SER A 61 15.33 -12.54 -2.15
C SER A 61 15.01 -13.37 -0.92
N TYR A 62 16.03 -14.02 -0.37
CA TYR A 62 15.90 -14.90 0.77
C TYR A 62 16.83 -14.48 1.90
N TYR A 63 16.33 -14.51 3.13
CA TYR A 63 17.13 -14.34 4.34
C TYR A 63 16.76 -15.35 5.40
N CYS A 64 17.76 -15.90 6.09
CA CYS A 64 17.57 -16.79 7.24
C CYS A 64 18.05 -16.13 8.53
N PHE A 65 17.16 -15.93 9.47
CA PHE A 65 17.47 -15.35 10.80
C PHE A 65 18.22 -16.32 11.74
N ASN A 66 18.45 -17.58 11.32
CA ASN A 66 19.22 -18.54 12.11
C ASN A 66 20.69 -18.63 11.68
N CYS A 67 20.96 -18.71 10.38
CA CYS A 67 22.33 -18.82 9.86
C CYS A 67 22.82 -17.54 9.16
N ALA A 68 22.03 -16.48 9.20
CA ALA A 68 22.32 -15.18 8.57
C ALA A 68 22.59 -15.23 7.04
N THR A 69 22.23 -16.33 6.38
CA THR A 69 22.39 -16.46 4.94
C THR A 69 21.47 -15.49 4.25
N ASN A 70 22.03 -14.70 3.34
CA ASN A 70 21.33 -13.75 2.45
C ASN A 70 21.67 -14.13 1.00
N MET A 71 20.63 -14.35 0.15
CA MET A 71 20.85 -14.67 -1.26
C MET A 71 19.67 -14.25 -2.15
N SER A 72 19.93 -14.09 -3.44
CA SER A 72 18.86 -13.84 -4.41
C SER A 72 18.01 -15.10 -4.62
N GLY A 73 16.75 -14.90 -5.06
CA GLY A 73 15.87 -16.00 -5.42
C GLY A 73 16.41 -16.88 -6.53
N LEU A 74 17.16 -16.31 -7.46
CA LEU A 74 17.83 -17.05 -8.52
C LEU A 74 18.85 -18.07 -7.96
N HIS A 75 19.69 -17.64 -7.03
CA HIS A 75 20.66 -18.53 -6.38
C HIS A 75 19.97 -19.58 -5.49
N LEU A 76 18.91 -19.19 -4.78
CA LEU A 76 18.14 -20.12 -3.99
C LEU A 76 17.40 -21.14 -4.87
N LEU A 77 16.83 -20.69 -6.01
CA LEU A 77 16.19 -21.58 -6.99
C LEU A 77 17.19 -22.61 -7.52
N SER A 78 18.35 -22.15 -8.00
CA SER A 78 19.41 -23.03 -8.49
C SER A 78 19.83 -24.05 -7.43
N HIS A 79 19.91 -23.63 -6.16
CA HIS A 79 20.25 -24.53 -5.06
C HIS A 79 19.17 -25.58 -4.79
N LEU A 80 17.88 -25.20 -4.82
CA LEU A 80 16.75 -26.09 -4.50
C LEU A 80 16.40 -27.03 -5.66
N SER A 81 16.49 -26.55 -6.91
CA SER A 81 16.20 -27.36 -8.11
C SER A 81 17.40 -28.16 -8.63
N SER A 82 18.61 -27.83 -8.15
CA SER A 82 19.87 -28.33 -8.70
C SER A 82 20.09 -27.93 -10.19
N GLU A 83 19.34 -26.97 -10.69
CA GLU A 83 19.52 -26.42 -12.04
C GLU A 83 20.64 -25.36 -12.05
N PRO A 84 21.55 -25.40 -13.03
CA PRO A 84 22.53 -24.34 -13.22
C PRO A 84 21.87 -22.97 -13.48
N ILE A 85 22.41 -21.91 -12.89
CA ILE A 85 21.89 -20.54 -13.07
C ILE A 85 21.79 -20.17 -14.55
N LYS A 86 22.74 -20.62 -15.37
CA LYS A 86 22.75 -20.36 -16.81
C LYS A 86 21.50 -20.89 -17.50
N ASP A 87 21.07 -22.10 -17.15
CA ASP A 87 19.93 -22.76 -17.77
C ASP A 87 18.60 -22.07 -17.36
N ILE A 88 18.48 -21.65 -16.09
CA ILE A 88 17.35 -20.86 -15.59
C ILE A 88 17.23 -19.52 -16.33
N LEU A 89 18.36 -18.85 -16.58
CA LEU A 89 18.37 -17.58 -17.31
C LEU A 89 18.07 -17.77 -18.80
N GLU A 90 18.47 -18.87 -19.41
CA GLU A 90 18.17 -19.19 -20.81
C GLU A 90 16.66 -19.46 -20.98
N GLU A 91 16.05 -20.24 -20.09
CA GLU A 91 14.61 -20.49 -20.07
C GLU A 91 13.81 -19.18 -19.95
N PHE A 92 14.23 -18.26 -19.07
CA PHE A 92 13.60 -16.95 -18.97
C PHE A 92 13.63 -16.16 -20.29
N LYS A 93 14.76 -16.19 -21.00
CA LYS A 93 14.89 -15.51 -22.30
C LYS A 93 13.96 -16.10 -23.35
N ILE A 94 13.89 -17.43 -23.45
CA ILE A 94 13.01 -18.14 -24.39
C ILE A 94 11.55 -17.76 -24.11
N ARG A 95 11.13 -17.81 -22.87
CA ARG A 95 9.77 -17.44 -22.46
C ARG A 95 9.40 -16.00 -22.86
N ARG A 96 10.30 -15.04 -22.67
CA ARG A 96 10.07 -13.64 -23.11
C ARG A 96 9.86 -13.53 -24.62
N VAL A 97 10.57 -14.30 -25.41
CA VAL A 97 10.39 -14.32 -26.87
C VAL A 97 9.04 -14.93 -27.25
N GLU A 98 8.65 -16.02 -26.61
CA GLU A 98 7.34 -16.67 -26.86
C GLU A 98 6.17 -15.76 -26.47
N GLU A 99 6.24 -15.08 -25.33
CA GLU A 99 5.24 -14.12 -24.88
C GLU A 99 5.14 -12.91 -25.82
N PHE A 100 6.27 -12.43 -26.37
CA PHE A 100 6.29 -11.36 -27.36
C PHE A 100 5.62 -11.78 -28.67
N ILE A 101 5.89 -13.00 -29.15
CA ILE A 101 5.27 -13.55 -30.36
C ILE A 101 3.76 -13.76 -30.17
N SER A 102 3.34 -14.28 -29.03
CA SER A 102 1.93 -14.50 -28.73
C SER A 102 1.12 -13.20 -28.61
N LYS A 103 1.69 -12.17 -28.02
CA LYS A 103 1.07 -10.83 -27.91
C LYS A 103 0.88 -10.16 -29.27
N ASN A 104 1.82 -10.38 -30.21
CA ASN A 104 1.71 -9.83 -31.58
C ASN A 104 0.74 -10.59 -32.47
N ASN A 105 0.41 -11.85 -32.15
CA ASN A 105 -0.54 -12.67 -32.92
C ASN A 105 -2.00 -12.56 -32.44
N SER A 106 -2.25 -11.92 -31.28
CA SER A 106 -3.59 -11.78 -30.68
C SER A 106 -4.27 -10.42 -30.90
N SER A 107 -3.72 -9.56 -31.77
CA SER A 107 -4.32 -8.26 -32.09
C SER A 107 -5.41 -8.34 -33.16
N SER A 108 -6.43 -9.18 -32.97
CA SER A 108 -7.68 -9.09 -33.73
C SER A 108 -8.82 -9.79 -32.98
N GLN A 109 -9.38 -9.09 -31.99
CA GLN A 109 -10.82 -9.11 -31.69
C GLN A 109 -11.12 -8.14 -30.54
N SER A 110 -11.88 -7.11 -30.90
CA SER A 110 -12.41 -6.09 -30.02
C SER A 110 -13.53 -6.67 -29.14
N SER A 111 -13.42 -6.54 -27.82
CA SER A 111 -14.57 -6.49 -26.94
C SER A 111 -14.50 -5.23 -26.07
N SER A 112 -15.43 -4.32 -26.35
CA SER A 112 -15.62 -3.06 -25.65
C SER A 112 -16.11 -3.32 -24.23
N SER A 113 -15.30 -2.97 -23.23
CA SER A 113 -15.76 -2.82 -21.85
C SER A 113 -15.01 -1.66 -21.20
N SER A 114 -15.76 -0.75 -20.67
CA SER A 114 -15.54 0.44 -19.82
C SER A 114 -14.14 0.65 -19.17
N TRP A 115 -13.10 0.78 -19.96
CA TRP A 115 -11.74 1.06 -19.51
C TRP A 115 -11.38 2.54 -19.56
N SER A 116 -12.30 3.42 -20.05
CA SER A 116 -12.01 4.82 -20.38
C SER A 116 -11.46 5.64 -19.20
N ASP A 117 -11.94 5.40 -17.98
CA ASP A 117 -11.49 6.19 -16.82
C ASP A 117 -10.15 5.67 -16.24
N PHE A 118 -9.85 4.40 -16.46
CA PHE A 118 -8.60 3.78 -16.01
C PHE A 118 -7.43 4.07 -16.96
N ASP A 119 -7.68 4.11 -18.27
CA ASP A 119 -6.67 4.46 -19.27
C ASP A 119 -6.15 5.90 -19.07
N ILE A 120 -7.01 6.81 -18.59
CA ILE A 120 -6.62 8.18 -18.24
C ILE A 120 -5.67 8.20 -17.03
N MET A 121 -5.84 7.29 -16.06
CA MET A 121 -4.98 7.22 -14.86
C MET A 121 -3.56 6.74 -15.17
N PHE A 122 -3.36 5.93 -16.22
CA PHE A 122 -2.04 5.42 -16.57
C PHE A 122 -1.26 6.32 -17.52
N GLY A 123 -1.93 7.25 -18.22
CA GLY A 123 -1.31 8.18 -19.17
C GLY A 123 -0.63 7.45 -20.33
N GLN A 124 -1.07 7.69 -21.55
CA GLN A 124 -0.29 7.31 -22.72
C GLN A 124 0.93 8.26 -22.79
N GLU A 125 2.07 7.83 -22.29
CA GLU A 125 3.32 8.53 -22.57
C GLU A 125 4.52 7.57 -22.67
N ASP A 126 5.40 7.91 -23.59
CA ASP A 126 6.60 7.23 -24.00
C ASP A 126 7.47 6.73 -22.84
N ILE A 127 7.85 5.47 -22.97
CA ILE A 127 8.81 4.80 -22.09
C ILE A 127 10.18 5.49 -22.28
N GLN A 128 10.46 6.47 -21.46
CA GLN A 128 11.82 6.89 -21.18
C GLN A 128 12.28 6.20 -19.90
N THR A 129 13.20 5.28 -20.09
CA THR A 129 13.89 4.54 -19.05
C THR A 129 14.90 5.44 -18.36
N GLU A 130 14.53 5.97 -17.22
CA GLU A 130 15.47 6.34 -16.16
C GLU A 130 14.84 6.01 -14.81
N ASP A 131 15.64 5.62 -13.82
CA ASP A 131 15.28 5.20 -12.46
C ASP A 131 14.47 6.27 -11.68
N ASN A 132 13.29 6.63 -12.16
CA ASN A 132 12.43 7.59 -11.52
C ASN A 132 11.54 6.85 -10.51
N LYS A 133 12.05 6.67 -9.28
CA LYS A 133 11.35 6.05 -8.15
C LYS A 133 10.03 6.75 -7.80
N ASP A 134 9.79 7.92 -8.37
CA ASP A 134 8.63 8.77 -8.15
C ASP A 134 7.69 8.84 -9.37
N GLY A 135 7.94 8.04 -10.41
CA GLY A 135 7.11 7.94 -11.63
C GLY A 135 5.79 7.18 -11.42
N PRO A 136 4.83 7.28 -12.37
CA PRO A 136 3.61 6.47 -12.36
C PRO A 136 3.95 4.98 -12.38
N LEU A 137 3.10 4.16 -11.73
CA LEU A 137 3.22 2.70 -11.84
C LEU A 137 2.96 2.26 -13.28
N SER A 138 3.75 1.30 -13.75
CA SER A 138 3.44 0.66 -15.02
C SER A 138 2.16 -0.18 -14.91
N PRO A 139 1.33 -0.28 -15.97
CA PRO A 139 0.15 -1.14 -15.98
C PRO A 139 0.44 -2.59 -15.59
N ALA A 140 1.60 -3.12 -15.95
CA ALA A 140 2.04 -4.47 -15.60
C ALA A 140 2.28 -4.69 -14.08
N ALA A 141 2.42 -3.62 -13.30
CA ALA A 141 2.59 -3.70 -11.85
C ALA A 141 1.25 -3.75 -11.10
N VAL A 142 0.13 -3.56 -11.78
CA VAL A 142 -1.19 -3.51 -11.19
C VAL A 142 -1.89 -4.86 -11.40
N PRO A 143 -2.47 -5.45 -10.34
CA PRO A 143 -3.25 -6.69 -10.49
C PRO A 143 -4.49 -6.44 -11.35
N GLU A 144 -5.09 -7.50 -11.87
CA GLU A 144 -6.39 -7.41 -12.54
C GLU A 144 -7.44 -6.82 -11.60
N LEU A 145 -8.15 -5.80 -12.09
CA LEU A 145 -9.11 -5.03 -11.30
C LEU A 145 -10.54 -5.31 -11.76
N PHE A 146 -11.42 -5.50 -10.78
CA PHE A 146 -12.84 -5.74 -11.00
C PHE A 146 -13.67 -4.67 -10.29
N ASP A 147 -14.89 -4.47 -10.71
CA ASP A 147 -15.83 -3.62 -10.00
C ASP A 147 -16.15 -4.19 -8.61
N LEU A 148 -16.44 -3.31 -7.67
CA LEU A 148 -16.88 -3.72 -6.34
C LEU A 148 -18.22 -4.46 -6.44
N THR A 149 -18.31 -5.59 -5.75
CA THR A 149 -19.55 -6.34 -5.63
C THR A 149 -20.25 -6.05 -4.31
N LYS A 150 -21.43 -6.64 -4.10
CA LYS A 150 -22.21 -6.39 -2.88
C LYS A 150 -21.42 -6.56 -1.56
N PRO A 151 -20.60 -7.60 -1.36
CA PRO A 151 -19.84 -7.75 -0.10
C PRO A 151 -18.87 -6.60 0.19
N GLU A 152 -18.14 -6.07 -0.82
CA GLU A 152 -17.26 -4.93 -0.65
C GLU A 152 -18.05 -3.65 -0.38
N LEU A 153 -19.15 -3.45 -1.12
CA LEU A 153 -20.02 -2.28 -0.94
C LEU A 153 -20.69 -2.29 0.42
N ASP A 154 -21.18 -3.42 0.92
CA ASP A 154 -21.76 -3.56 2.26
C ASP A 154 -20.71 -3.20 3.34
N TYR A 155 -19.49 -3.72 3.21
CA TYR A 155 -18.39 -3.39 4.12
C TYR A 155 -18.05 -1.88 4.12
N LEU A 156 -17.99 -1.27 2.94
CA LEU A 156 -17.72 0.17 2.81
C LEU A 156 -18.90 1.01 3.34
N ALA A 157 -20.14 0.53 3.18
CA ALA A 157 -21.33 1.15 3.73
C ALA A 157 -21.37 1.09 5.28
N GLU A 158 -21.00 -0.04 5.87
CA GLU A 158 -20.84 -0.16 7.34
C GLU A 158 -19.83 0.86 7.86
N ARG A 159 -18.76 1.11 7.10
CA ARG A 159 -17.77 2.14 7.40
C ARG A 159 -18.17 3.55 7.02
N LYS A 160 -19.39 3.75 6.51
CA LYS A 160 -19.91 5.05 6.04
C LYS A 160 -19.18 5.66 4.87
N ILE A 161 -18.30 4.92 4.20
CA ILE A 161 -17.49 5.41 3.07
C ILE A 161 -18.34 5.63 1.83
N THR A 162 -19.32 4.75 1.55
CA THR A 162 -20.25 4.91 0.42
C THR A 162 -21.14 6.14 0.52
N SER A 163 -21.26 6.73 1.71
CA SER A 163 -22.04 7.94 1.94
C SER A 163 -21.27 9.23 1.67
N LEU A 164 -19.96 9.15 1.40
CA LEU A 164 -19.15 10.31 1.10
C LEU A 164 -19.50 10.90 -0.27
N PRO A 165 -19.59 12.24 -0.41
CA PRO A 165 -19.99 12.88 -1.66
C PRO A 165 -19.03 12.60 -2.82
N PHE A 166 -17.79 12.25 -2.52
CA PHE A 166 -16.73 11.93 -3.48
C PHE A 166 -16.42 10.41 -3.55
N PHE A 167 -17.31 9.53 -3.10
CA PHE A 167 -17.08 8.09 -3.08
C PHE A 167 -16.62 7.54 -4.44
N ASN A 168 -17.28 7.93 -5.52
CA ASN A 168 -16.94 7.45 -6.86
C ASN A 168 -15.54 7.89 -7.31
N SER A 169 -15.07 9.06 -6.88
CA SER A 169 -13.72 9.55 -7.20
C SER A 169 -12.60 8.89 -6.38
N LEU A 170 -12.94 7.99 -5.45
CA LEU A 170 -11.94 7.18 -4.75
C LEU A 170 -11.41 6.04 -5.63
N HIS A 171 -12.08 5.72 -6.72
CA HIS A 171 -11.72 4.68 -7.69
C HIS A 171 -11.40 3.33 -7.02
N LEU A 172 -12.13 3.01 -5.95
CA LEU A 172 -11.96 1.72 -5.26
C LEU A 172 -12.38 0.58 -6.19
N LYS A 173 -11.58 -0.46 -6.24
CA LYS A 173 -11.85 -1.66 -7.04
C LYS A 173 -11.72 -2.91 -6.20
N ARG A 174 -12.13 -4.03 -6.75
CA ARG A 174 -11.95 -5.36 -6.22
C ARG A 174 -10.77 -6.03 -6.90
N ILE A 175 -9.97 -6.77 -6.14
CA ILE A 175 -8.99 -7.71 -6.68
C ILE A 175 -9.22 -9.09 -6.07
N LEU A 176 -8.77 -10.12 -6.76
CA LEU A 176 -8.81 -11.49 -6.28
C LEU A 176 -7.42 -11.92 -5.83
N GLY A 177 -7.33 -12.53 -4.65
CA GLY A 177 -6.09 -13.15 -4.18
C GLY A 177 -5.77 -14.40 -4.99
N GLN A 178 -4.49 -14.74 -5.07
CA GLN A 178 -4.01 -15.92 -5.80
C GLN A 178 -4.52 -17.25 -5.24
N GLU A 179 -4.93 -17.29 -3.98
CA GLU A 179 -5.49 -18.48 -3.33
C GLU A 179 -7.01 -18.30 -3.18
N ASN A 180 -7.78 -19.21 -3.76
CA ASN A 180 -9.23 -19.33 -3.63
C ASN A 180 -10.06 -18.09 -4.03
N ASP A 181 -9.61 -17.31 -4.99
CA ASP A 181 -10.30 -16.12 -5.48
C ASP A 181 -10.80 -15.19 -4.35
N THR A 182 -10.04 -15.12 -3.26
CA THR A 182 -10.40 -14.32 -2.10
C THR A 182 -10.45 -12.84 -2.46
N PRO A 183 -11.59 -12.15 -2.27
CA PRO A 183 -11.71 -10.76 -2.65
C PRO A 183 -11.09 -9.82 -1.62
N PHE A 184 -10.36 -8.83 -2.13
CA PHE A 184 -9.81 -7.70 -1.39
C PHE A 184 -10.26 -6.39 -2.02
N ILE A 185 -10.19 -5.30 -1.25
CA ILE A 185 -10.42 -3.95 -1.77
C ILE A 185 -9.09 -3.35 -2.20
N PHE A 186 -9.02 -2.95 -3.46
CA PHE A 186 -7.92 -2.19 -4.04
C PHE A 186 -8.17 -0.70 -3.80
N ILE A 187 -7.19 -0.01 -3.24
CA ILE A 187 -7.24 1.42 -2.93
C ILE A 187 -6.11 2.08 -3.72
N PRO A 188 -6.42 2.81 -4.81
CA PRO A 188 -5.41 3.49 -5.61
C PRO A 188 -4.85 4.71 -4.88
N TRP A 189 -3.55 4.92 -4.96
CA TRP A 189 -2.87 6.11 -4.45
C TRP A 189 -2.47 6.98 -5.64
N LEU A 190 -3.27 8.01 -5.88
CA LEU A 190 -3.15 8.90 -7.02
C LEU A 190 -2.36 10.17 -6.65
N VAL A 191 -1.55 10.64 -7.58
CA VAL A 191 -0.90 11.97 -7.55
C VAL A 191 -0.99 12.55 -8.95
N ASP A 192 -1.59 13.72 -9.09
CA ASP A 192 -1.90 14.37 -10.38
C ASP A 192 -2.76 13.47 -11.30
N GLY A 193 -3.74 12.78 -10.70
CA GLY A 193 -4.61 11.84 -11.40
C GLY A 193 -3.93 10.55 -11.86
N LYS A 194 -2.63 10.38 -11.65
CA LYS A 194 -1.86 9.20 -12.07
C LYS A 194 -1.63 8.24 -10.90
N LEU A 195 -1.75 6.94 -11.14
CA LEU A 195 -1.50 5.91 -10.13
C LEU A 195 0.00 5.84 -9.81
N ARG A 196 0.36 6.13 -8.56
CA ARG A 196 1.73 6.10 -8.04
C ARG A 196 2.00 4.89 -7.15
N ASP A 197 0.99 4.46 -6.42
CA ASP A 197 1.03 3.28 -5.56
C ASP A 197 -0.39 2.76 -5.36
N PHE A 198 -0.53 1.62 -4.73
CA PHE A 198 -1.82 1.13 -4.28
C PHE A 198 -1.71 0.37 -2.97
N GLN A 199 -2.83 0.32 -2.29
CA GLN A 199 -3.00 -0.45 -1.07
C GLN A 199 -4.08 -1.51 -1.27
N ILE A 200 -3.82 -2.71 -0.78
CA ILE A 200 -4.79 -3.81 -0.77
C ILE A 200 -5.31 -3.95 0.66
N HIS A 201 -6.63 -3.93 0.81
CA HIS A 201 -7.28 -4.08 2.10
C HIS A 201 -7.96 -5.44 2.24
N ASN A 202 -7.49 -6.23 3.21
CA ASN A 202 -8.11 -7.49 3.63
C ASN A 202 -9.31 -7.22 4.54
N TYR A 203 -10.44 -6.85 3.94
CA TYR A 203 -11.65 -6.47 4.68
C TYR A 203 -12.34 -7.66 5.37
N LYS A 204 -12.17 -8.87 4.85
CA LYS A 204 -12.70 -10.12 5.42
C LYS A 204 -11.83 -10.70 6.53
N LYS A 205 -10.68 -10.11 6.81
CA LYS A 205 -9.70 -10.61 7.79
C LYS A 205 -9.28 -12.06 7.52
N VAL A 206 -9.09 -12.40 6.26
CA VAL A 206 -8.68 -13.74 5.84
C VAL A 206 -7.36 -14.11 6.52
N PRO A 207 -7.28 -15.26 7.19
CA PRO A 207 -6.04 -15.72 7.84
C PRO A 207 -4.89 -15.81 6.84
N GLY A 208 -3.68 -15.48 7.29
CA GLY A 208 -2.49 -15.49 6.44
C GLY A 208 -2.25 -14.19 5.67
N TYR A 209 -3.22 -13.30 5.60
CA TYR A 209 -3.08 -11.99 4.95
C TYR A 209 -3.07 -10.86 5.98
N VAL A 210 -2.15 -9.90 5.81
CA VAL A 210 -2.13 -8.68 6.64
C VAL A 210 -3.35 -7.82 6.32
N LYS A 211 -3.79 -7.01 7.30
CA LYS A 211 -4.96 -6.14 7.15
C LYS A 211 -4.82 -5.17 5.97
N TYR A 212 -3.65 -4.57 5.82
CA TYR A 212 -3.31 -3.67 4.72
C TYR A 212 -1.96 -4.06 4.13
N GLN A 213 -1.89 -4.14 2.81
CA GLN A 213 -0.66 -4.42 2.08
C GLN A 213 -0.45 -3.33 1.04
N PHE A 214 0.77 -2.81 0.97
CA PHE A 214 1.18 -1.85 -0.07
C PHE A 214 1.93 -2.56 -1.20
N ASN A 215 1.85 -2.00 -2.40
CA ASN A 215 2.65 -2.46 -3.52
C ASN A 215 4.12 -2.06 -3.36
N SER A 216 4.38 -0.77 -3.06
CA SER A 216 5.75 -0.26 -2.94
C SER A 216 6.43 -0.69 -1.64
N GLY A 217 7.69 -1.12 -1.74
CA GLY A 217 8.56 -1.36 -0.58
C GLY A 217 9.29 -0.10 -0.08
N GLY A 218 9.03 1.06 -0.71
CA GLY A 218 9.84 2.24 -0.53
C GLY A 218 9.06 3.53 -0.28
N ASN A 219 9.16 4.42 -1.21
CA ASN A 219 8.63 5.78 -1.11
C ASN A 219 7.14 5.81 -1.42
N LYS A 220 6.30 5.57 -0.42
CA LYS A 220 4.86 5.73 -0.55
C LYS A 220 4.54 7.21 -0.78
N PRO A 221 3.73 7.57 -1.78
CA PRO A 221 3.23 8.93 -1.92
C PRO A 221 2.34 9.32 -0.73
N VAL A 222 1.79 10.51 -0.75
CA VAL A 222 0.73 10.92 0.17
C VAL A 222 -0.62 10.67 -0.50
N TYR A 223 -1.47 9.88 0.12
CA TYR A 223 -2.82 9.61 -0.39
C TYR A 223 -3.72 10.81 -0.24
N GLY A 224 -4.44 11.14 -1.30
CA GLY A 224 -5.51 12.14 -1.24
C GLY A 224 -5.08 13.58 -1.51
N LEU A 225 -3.84 13.84 -1.93
CA LEU A 225 -3.39 15.20 -2.30
C LEU A 225 -4.22 15.82 -3.43
N ASP A 226 -4.77 14.99 -4.32
CA ASP A 226 -5.61 15.47 -5.44
C ASP A 226 -7.00 15.96 -4.99
N ARG A 227 -7.39 15.71 -3.72
CA ARG A 227 -8.66 16.16 -3.15
C ARG A 227 -8.53 17.39 -2.25
N ILE A 228 -7.34 17.97 -2.13
CA ILE A 228 -7.10 19.13 -1.29
C ILE A 228 -7.84 20.34 -1.87
N ASP A 229 -8.66 20.98 -1.03
CA ASP A 229 -9.21 22.30 -1.30
C ASP A 229 -8.14 23.35 -0.94
N PRO A 230 -7.59 24.08 -1.92
CA PRO A 230 -6.52 25.05 -1.67
C PRO A 230 -6.99 26.30 -0.89
N ALA A 231 -8.29 26.50 -0.73
CA ALA A 231 -8.83 27.60 0.09
C ALA A 231 -8.63 27.32 1.60
N PHE A 232 -8.72 26.06 2.02
CA PHE A 232 -8.53 25.67 3.40
C PHE A 232 -7.05 25.37 3.69
N LYS A 233 -6.38 26.22 4.46
CA LYS A 233 -4.91 26.30 4.59
C LYS A 233 -4.28 25.24 5.50
N TYR A 234 -4.98 24.14 5.80
CA TYR A 234 -4.49 23.05 6.63
C TYR A 234 -4.59 21.72 5.89
N ILE A 235 -3.55 20.90 5.96
CA ILE A 235 -3.51 19.54 5.42
C ILE A 235 -3.35 18.59 6.61
N ILE A 236 -4.36 17.74 6.83
CA ILE A 236 -4.46 16.88 8.02
C ILE A 236 -3.97 15.49 7.65
N CYS A 237 -2.82 15.10 8.19
CA CYS A 237 -2.09 13.87 7.88
C CYS A 237 -2.45 12.75 8.83
N PHE A 238 -3.18 11.77 8.35
CA PHE A 238 -3.59 10.55 9.08
C PHE A 238 -2.66 9.37 8.78
N GLU A 239 -2.68 8.36 9.65
CA GLU A 239 -1.98 7.10 9.41
C GLU A 239 -2.64 6.30 8.29
N GLY A 240 -3.97 6.19 8.34
CA GLY A 240 -4.79 5.34 7.47
C GLY A 240 -5.67 6.10 6.50
N VAL A 241 -5.91 5.46 5.33
CA VAL A 241 -6.75 6.03 4.28
C VAL A 241 -8.17 6.32 4.78
N PHE A 242 -8.81 5.37 5.46
CA PHE A 242 -10.22 5.51 5.80
C PHE A 242 -10.49 6.64 6.79
N ASP A 243 -9.57 6.92 7.72
CA ASP A 243 -9.71 8.04 8.65
C ASP A 243 -9.59 9.39 7.93
N SER A 244 -8.68 9.48 6.97
CA SER A 244 -8.46 10.71 6.19
C SER A 244 -9.67 11.13 5.35
N LEU A 245 -10.57 10.19 5.02
CA LEU A 245 -11.74 10.48 4.17
C LEU A 245 -12.83 11.32 4.88
N PHE A 246 -12.84 11.33 6.21
CA PHE A 246 -13.88 12.01 6.99
C PHE A 246 -13.50 13.40 7.48
N ILE A 247 -12.34 13.89 7.08
CA ILE A 247 -11.85 15.19 7.54
C ILE A 247 -11.51 16.08 6.33
N LYS A 248 -11.90 17.37 6.40
CA LYS A 248 -11.56 18.36 5.39
C LYS A 248 -10.05 18.41 5.17
N ASN A 249 -9.61 18.29 3.93
CA ASN A 249 -8.20 18.18 3.53
C ASN A 249 -7.43 17.05 4.24
N GLY A 250 -8.14 15.97 4.58
CA GLY A 250 -7.52 14.76 5.13
C GLY A 250 -6.73 14.00 4.08
N VAL A 251 -5.47 13.69 4.41
CA VAL A 251 -4.57 12.87 3.60
C VAL A 251 -4.06 11.69 4.42
N ALA A 252 -3.56 10.62 3.77
CA ALA A 252 -3.00 9.50 4.51
C ALA A 252 -1.53 9.25 4.16
N LEU A 253 -0.75 8.90 5.19
CA LEU A 253 0.69 8.63 5.09
C LEU A 253 0.99 7.14 4.86
N GLY A 254 0.04 6.26 5.18
CA GLY A 254 0.22 4.80 5.12
C GLY A 254 1.15 4.25 6.20
N GLY A 255 1.20 4.91 7.33
CA GLY A 255 1.98 4.52 8.52
C GLY A 255 2.04 5.63 9.55
N THR A 256 2.66 5.34 10.70
CA THR A 256 2.76 6.18 11.90
C THR A 256 3.81 7.30 11.81
N ALA A 257 4.30 7.62 10.61
CA ALA A 257 5.32 8.65 10.44
C ALA A 257 5.16 9.39 9.12
N LEU A 258 5.22 10.72 9.17
CA LEU A 258 5.43 11.58 8.03
C LEU A 258 6.92 11.49 7.64
N LYS A 259 7.20 10.95 6.47
CA LYS A 259 8.56 10.78 5.95
C LYS A 259 8.99 12.04 5.21
N ASP A 260 10.30 12.29 5.16
CA ASP A 260 10.86 13.52 4.54
C ASP A 260 10.40 13.72 3.09
N HIS A 261 10.32 12.64 2.28
CA HIS A 261 9.80 12.74 0.91
C HIS A 261 8.29 13.05 0.84
N GLN A 262 7.50 12.56 1.81
CA GLN A 262 6.05 12.88 1.90
C GLN A 262 5.84 14.32 2.36
N GLU A 263 6.61 14.77 3.33
CA GLU A 263 6.61 16.16 3.76
C GLU A 263 6.96 17.10 2.61
N LYS A 264 8.05 16.81 1.90
CA LYS A 264 8.46 17.57 0.72
C LYS A 264 7.38 17.57 -0.35
N MET A 265 6.72 16.43 -0.63
CA MET A 265 5.62 16.34 -1.60
C MET A 265 4.45 17.28 -1.24
N ILE A 266 4.12 17.40 0.05
CA ILE A 266 3.09 18.32 0.53
C ILE A 266 3.55 19.78 0.38
N GLU A 267 4.77 20.10 0.83
CA GLU A 267 5.32 21.45 0.81
C GLU A 267 5.50 22.00 -0.62
N ASP A 268 6.01 21.17 -1.53
CA ASP A 268 6.21 21.55 -2.94
C ASP A 268 4.87 21.87 -3.63
N ARG A 269 3.81 21.10 -3.32
CA ARG A 269 2.51 21.25 -3.95
C ARG A 269 1.63 22.32 -3.28
N PHE A 270 1.78 22.46 -1.98
CA PHE A 270 0.95 23.35 -1.14
C PHE A 270 1.81 24.23 -0.21
N PRO A 271 2.68 25.11 -0.76
CA PRO A 271 3.67 25.84 0.04
C PRO A 271 3.07 26.84 1.05
N SER A 272 1.80 27.22 0.87
CA SER A 272 1.08 28.13 1.78
C SER A 272 0.23 27.41 2.83
N HIS A 273 0.28 26.08 2.88
CA HIS A 273 -0.54 25.29 3.81
C HIS A 273 0.29 24.86 5.04
N ARG A 274 -0.41 24.69 6.15
CA ARG A 274 0.16 24.13 7.39
C ARG A 274 -0.08 22.63 7.43
N ILE A 275 0.97 21.87 7.68
CA ILE A 275 0.87 20.43 7.95
C ILE A 275 0.36 20.22 9.37
N VAL A 276 -0.66 19.39 9.51
CA VAL A 276 -1.28 18.99 10.77
C VAL A 276 -1.15 17.49 10.94
N LEU A 277 -0.61 17.01 12.04
CA LEU A 277 -0.48 15.59 12.33
C LEU A 277 -1.70 15.08 13.11
N ALA A 278 -2.28 13.97 12.64
CA ALA A 278 -3.48 13.35 13.16
C ALA A 278 -3.28 11.84 13.30
N PHE A 279 -2.43 11.44 14.26
CA PHE A 279 -2.19 10.03 14.54
C PHE A 279 -3.31 9.43 15.40
N ASP A 280 -3.43 8.09 15.36
CA ASP A 280 -4.46 7.36 16.10
C ASP A 280 -4.36 7.63 17.62
N ALA A 281 -5.50 7.59 18.32
CA ALA A 281 -5.57 7.82 19.77
C ALA A 281 -5.13 6.58 20.58
N ASP A 282 -4.34 5.68 20.00
CA ASP A 282 -3.74 4.53 20.70
C ASP A 282 -2.34 4.86 21.24
N GLN A 283 -1.73 3.92 21.97
CA GLN A 283 -0.40 4.11 22.54
C GLN A 283 0.67 4.43 21.49
N ALA A 284 0.59 3.84 20.30
CA ALA A 284 1.57 4.04 19.22
C ALA A 284 1.45 5.44 18.62
N GLY A 285 0.23 5.89 18.31
CA GLY A 285 -0.05 7.22 17.77
C GLY A 285 0.27 8.33 18.78
N ILE A 286 -0.08 8.13 20.07
CA ILE A 286 0.31 9.06 21.15
C ILE A 286 1.84 9.17 21.26
N ALA A 287 2.55 8.06 21.24
CA ALA A 287 4.00 8.03 21.28
C ALA A 287 4.63 8.73 20.06
N ALA A 288 4.07 8.49 18.89
CA ALA A 288 4.48 9.17 17.65
C ALA A 288 4.26 10.69 17.77
N THR A 289 3.08 11.13 18.21
CA THR A 289 2.76 12.54 18.43
C THR A 289 3.77 13.19 19.38
N LYS A 290 4.00 12.59 20.56
CA LYS A 290 4.98 13.11 21.54
C LYS A 290 6.41 13.19 20.97
N LYS A 291 6.77 12.25 20.09
CA LYS A 291 8.10 12.26 19.42
C LYS A 291 8.23 13.46 18.47
N TYR A 292 7.21 13.77 17.68
CA TYR A 292 7.20 14.93 16.79
C TYR A 292 7.26 16.24 17.57
N ILE A 293 6.47 16.37 18.64
CA ILE A 293 6.46 17.55 19.50
C ILE A 293 7.86 17.77 20.12
N LYS A 294 8.51 16.71 20.62
CA LYS A 294 9.87 16.80 21.18
C LYS A 294 10.92 17.21 20.16
N ARG A 295 10.73 16.83 18.89
CA ARG A 295 11.66 17.19 17.81
C ARG A 295 11.57 18.67 17.44
N ASP A 296 10.35 19.18 17.34
CA ASP A 296 10.07 20.59 17.08
C ASP A 296 8.66 20.97 17.56
N LEU A 297 8.60 21.87 18.52
CA LEU A 297 7.35 22.35 19.15
C LEU A 297 6.48 23.21 18.23
N THR A 298 7.07 23.78 17.19
CA THR A 298 6.45 24.83 16.37
C THR A 298 6.17 24.43 14.93
N LYS A 299 6.86 23.41 14.44
CA LYS A 299 6.81 23.00 13.02
C LYS A 299 5.42 22.52 12.61
N TYR A 300 4.79 21.70 13.46
CA TYR A 300 3.50 21.10 13.17
C TYR A 300 2.41 21.57 14.09
N LEU A 301 1.17 21.52 13.59
CA LEU A 301 -0.03 21.48 14.40
C LEU A 301 -0.48 20.04 14.61
N TYR A 302 -1.35 19.82 15.58
CA TYR A 302 -1.86 18.49 15.93
C TYR A 302 -3.38 18.52 15.95
N PHE A 303 -3.99 17.54 15.30
CA PHE A 303 -5.43 17.36 15.29
C PHE A 303 -5.81 16.32 16.34
N LEU A 304 -6.40 16.78 17.44
CA LEU A 304 -6.73 15.97 18.63
C LEU A 304 -8.21 16.13 19.00
N PRO A 305 -9.15 15.62 18.19
CA PRO A 305 -10.56 15.72 18.49
C PRO A 305 -10.97 14.83 19.66
N ASN A 306 -11.97 15.26 20.41
CA ASN A 306 -12.61 14.39 21.40
C ASN A 306 -13.47 13.34 20.68
N LEU A 307 -12.94 12.14 20.55
CA LEU A 307 -13.59 11.02 19.85
C LEU A 307 -14.59 10.23 20.74
N ARG A 308 -14.89 10.72 21.97
CA ARG A 308 -15.84 10.08 22.88
C ARG A 308 -15.60 8.58 23.09
N GLY A 309 -14.34 8.20 23.21
CA GLY A 309 -13.91 6.81 23.40
C GLY A 309 -13.70 5.99 22.13
N ALA A 310 -14.00 6.53 20.95
CA ALA A 310 -13.60 5.89 19.70
C ALA A 310 -12.06 6.01 19.50
N LYS A 311 -11.47 4.98 18.94
CA LYS A 311 -10.00 4.92 18.76
C LYS A 311 -9.48 5.71 17.57
N ASP A 312 -10.33 5.96 16.57
CA ASP A 312 -10.02 6.62 15.31
C ASP A 312 -11.25 7.37 14.77
N ILE A 313 -11.04 8.24 13.77
CA ILE A 313 -12.10 9.06 13.17
C ILE A 313 -13.17 8.21 12.50
N ASN A 314 -12.77 7.17 11.76
CA ASN A 314 -13.77 6.31 11.10
C ASN A 314 -14.68 5.62 12.13
N LYS A 315 -14.12 5.12 13.23
CA LYS A 315 -14.89 4.52 14.32
C LYS A 315 -15.82 5.55 14.98
N PHE A 316 -15.35 6.77 15.20
CA PHE A 316 -16.15 7.87 15.73
C PHE A 316 -17.40 8.16 14.88
N VAL A 317 -17.23 8.21 13.54
CA VAL A 317 -18.35 8.41 12.60
C VAL A 317 -19.33 7.23 12.64
N ILE A 318 -18.83 6.00 12.74
CA ILE A 318 -19.66 4.79 12.82
C ILE A 318 -20.49 4.76 14.10
N ASP A 319 -19.88 5.09 15.24
CA ASP A 319 -20.51 4.98 16.56
C ASP A 319 -21.53 6.08 16.83
N HIS A 320 -21.47 7.21 16.12
CA HIS A 320 -22.34 8.36 16.36
C HIS A 320 -23.21 8.74 15.14
N PRO A 321 -23.93 7.78 14.51
CA PRO A 321 -24.63 8.03 13.24
C PRO A 321 -25.80 9.02 13.37
N LYS A 322 -26.31 9.27 14.58
CA LYS A 322 -27.39 10.26 14.80
C LYS A 322 -26.88 11.70 14.87
N ASN A 323 -25.61 11.89 15.21
CA ASN A 323 -25.03 13.20 15.48
C ASN A 323 -24.00 13.61 14.42
N ILE A 324 -23.51 12.67 13.62
CA ILE A 324 -22.43 12.89 12.66
C ILE A 324 -22.86 12.37 11.31
N ASP A 325 -23.07 13.28 10.37
CA ASP A 325 -23.29 12.93 8.96
C ASP A 325 -21.95 12.89 8.24
N PRO A 326 -21.55 11.74 7.67
CA PRO A 326 -20.31 11.61 6.90
C PRO A 326 -20.16 12.64 5.79
N ARG A 327 -21.29 13.05 5.18
CA ARG A 327 -21.32 14.04 4.08
C ARG A 327 -21.00 15.47 4.55
N ILE A 328 -21.24 15.76 5.81
CA ILE A 328 -21.02 17.07 6.42
C ILE A 328 -19.62 17.13 7.04
N ILE A 329 -19.27 16.14 7.88
CA ILE A 329 -18.01 16.17 8.63
C ILE A 329 -16.78 16.17 7.71
N CYS A 330 -16.82 15.50 6.57
CA CYS A 330 -15.71 15.46 5.60
C CYS A 330 -15.43 16.82 4.93
N GLN A 331 -16.31 17.80 5.13
CA GLN A 331 -16.17 19.17 4.62
C GLN A 331 -16.21 20.24 5.72
N ASP A 332 -16.30 19.83 6.99
CA ASP A 332 -16.48 20.73 8.13
C ASP A 332 -15.15 21.35 8.56
N GLU A 333 -14.83 22.51 8.02
CA GLU A 333 -13.66 23.31 8.41
C GLU A 333 -13.69 23.72 9.88
N LYS A 334 -14.90 24.03 10.41
CA LYS A 334 -15.05 24.44 11.82
C LYS A 334 -14.70 23.29 12.76
N PHE A 335 -15.12 22.08 12.42
CA PHE A 335 -14.73 20.89 13.20
C PHE A 335 -13.20 20.72 13.23
N VAL A 336 -12.52 20.92 12.10
CA VAL A 336 -11.04 20.86 12.06
C VAL A 336 -10.45 21.96 12.93
N LEU A 337 -10.82 23.22 12.72
CA LEU A 337 -10.24 24.36 13.42
C LEU A 337 -10.40 24.30 14.93
N MET A 338 -11.54 23.80 15.42
CA MET A 338 -11.81 23.65 16.86
C MET A 338 -10.97 22.55 17.53
N ASN A 339 -10.34 21.66 16.77
CA ASN A 339 -9.54 20.54 17.27
C ASN A 339 -8.05 20.65 16.87
N LEU A 340 -7.61 21.83 16.40
CA LEU A 340 -6.21 22.11 16.14
C LEU A 340 -5.51 22.58 17.40
N HIS A 341 -4.33 22.02 17.65
CA HIS A 341 -3.52 22.33 18.83
C HIS A 341 -2.08 22.59 18.42
N THR A 342 -1.42 23.54 19.08
CA THR A 342 0.03 23.72 19.04
C THR A 342 0.73 22.56 19.74
N GLY A 343 2.05 22.42 19.56
CA GLY A 343 2.81 21.37 20.26
C GLY A 343 2.68 21.45 21.78
N ILE A 344 2.63 22.66 22.36
CA ILE A 344 2.46 22.85 23.79
C ILE A 344 1.08 22.38 24.27
N GLU A 345 0.02 22.81 23.58
CA GLU A 345 -1.35 22.40 23.91
C GLU A 345 -1.55 20.88 23.74
N ALA A 346 -0.99 20.30 22.68
CA ALA A 346 -1.04 18.86 22.46
C ALA A 346 -0.32 18.07 23.56
N LEU A 347 0.82 18.55 24.05
CA LEU A 347 1.51 17.93 25.19
C LEU A 347 0.63 17.95 26.45
N ALA A 348 -0.04 19.06 26.73
CA ALA A 348 -0.93 19.18 27.89
C ALA A 348 -2.14 18.24 27.80
N ILE A 349 -2.67 18.01 26.59
CA ILE A 349 -3.78 17.07 26.35
C ILE A 349 -3.34 15.60 26.50
N LEU A 350 -2.12 15.29 26.07
CA LEU A 350 -1.58 13.92 26.03
C LEU A 350 -0.79 13.52 27.29
N SER A 351 -0.58 14.45 28.24
CA SER A 351 0.06 14.15 29.53
C SER A 351 -0.88 13.48 30.50
#